data_e7e06d600bdaa014c36a26689cd97c83
#
_entry.id   e7e06d600bdaa014c36a26689cd97c83
#
_cell.length_a   1.000
_cell.length_b   1.000
_cell.length_c   1.000
_cell.angle_alpha   90.00
_cell.angle_beta   90.00
_cell.angle_gamma   90.00
#
_symmetry.space_group_name_H-M   'P 1'
#
loop_
_entity.id
_entity.type
_entity.pdbx_description
1 polymer ?
#
loop_
_entity_poly.entity_id
_entity_poly.type
_entity_poly.pdbx_seq_one_letter_code
_entity_poly.pdbx_strand_id
1 'polypeptide(L)'
;MLKITFLGTCAGTEPIPGRHHSSFVLETGGIYYFFDAGENCSHAAAMLGIDLSRVKAVFISHMHIDHTGGLANLLFSIHKIANRYKKSHINGNSYDIFLPDTEPFQAVKQVAFYGGRSGGCVKINEHRVDDGLIFEDENLRVTALHNTHLGETGENGWHSYSFLLEAEEKKIVFSGDIRSPEELNLLVGERCDCLIMETGHHTVTEICEYAKNHNAKRLLFTHNGREIIADENAANEKARLLHGNAKVCNDGDSEVL
;
A
#
# COMPACT_ATOMS: atom_id res chain seq x y z
N MET A 1 -15.79 6.53 8.84
CA MET A 1 -15.95 5.32 7.99
C MET A 1 -14.58 4.98 7.44
N LEU A 2 -14.09 3.83 7.82
CA LEU A 2 -12.78 3.30 7.42
C LEU A 2 -12.96 2.38 6.21
N LYS A 3 -12.36 2.75 5.07
CA LYS A 3 -12.51 2.02 3.82
C LYS A 3 -11.15 1.77 3.15
N ILE A 4 -10.91 0.53 2.75
CA ILE A 4 -9.78 0.13 1.92
C ILE A 4 -10.28 -0.02 0.49
N THR A 5 -9.55 0.53 -0.50
CA THR A 5 -9.85 0.36 -1.93
C THR A 5 -8.59 -0.07 -2.65
N PHE A 6 -8.61 -1.24 -3.29
CA PHE A 6 -7.49 -1.79 -4.04
C PHE A 6 -7.43 -1.15 -5.43
N LEU A 7 -6.29 -0.56 -5.77
CA LEU A 7 -6.05 0.08 -7.07
C LEU A 7 -5.30 -0.85 -8.02
N GLY A 8 -4.52 -1.77 -7.46
CA GLY A 8 -3.77 -2.78 -8.17
C GLY A 8 -3.46 -3.95 -7.23
N THR A 9 -3.62 -5.16 -7.71
CA THR A 9 -3.55 -6.40 -6.91
C THR A 9 -2.63 -7.45 -7.49
N CYS A 10 -1.90 -7.15 -8.58
CA CYS A 10 -1.03 -8.07 -9.29
C CYS A 10 0.40 -8.02 -8.72
N ALA A 11 1.07 -9.18 -8.62
CA ALA A 11 2.50 -9.27 -8.35
C ALA A 11 3.34 -8.86 -9.58
N GLY A 12 4.57 -8.37 -9.36
CA GLY A 12 5.40 -7.80 -10.40
C GLY A 12 5.89 -8.77 -11.47
N THR A 13 6.03 -10.04 -11.13
CA THR A 13 6.55 -11.07 -12.03
C THR A 13 5.48 -11.73 -12.91
N GLU A 14 4.22 -11.52 -12.61
CA GLU A 14 3.11 -12.29 -13.17
C GLU A 14 1.98 -11.34 -13.62
N PRO A 15 2.14 -10.62 -14.75
CA PRO A 15 1.13 -9.69 -15.21
C PRO A 15 -0.18 -10.44 -15.53
N ILE A 16 -1.26 -10.03 -14.90
CA ILE A 16 -2.59 -10.61 -15.07
C ILE A 16 -3.43 -9.66 -15.92
N PRO A 17 -4.09 -10.12 -16.99
CA PRO A 17 -4.99 -9.29 -17.78
C PRO A 17 -6.06 -8.61 -16.92
N GLY A 18 -6.15 -7.28 -17.03
CA GLY A 18 -7.15 -6.49 -16.30
C GLY A 18 -6.79 -6.18 -14.85
N ARG A 19 -5.58 -6.50 -14.40
CA ARG A 19 -5.05 -6.13 -13.09
C ARG A 19 -3.79 -5.29 -13.22
N HIS A 20 -3.56 -4.42 -12.24
CA HIS A 20 -2.40 -3.56 -12.14
C HIS A 20 -1.53 -3.96 -10.93
N HIS A 21 -0.32 -3.44 -10.90
CA HIS A 21 0.64 -3.69 -9.83
C HIS A 21 0.20 -3.09 -8.49
N SER A 22 0.81 -3.58 -7.42
CA SER A 22 0.39 -3.40 -6.04
C SER A 22 0.18 -1.95 -5.62
N SER A 23 -1.04 -1.61 -5.23
CA SER A 23 -1.40 -0.34 -4.62
C SER A 23 -2.80 -0.41 -4.00
N PHE A 24 -2.98 0.20 -2.84
CA PHE A 24 -4.31 0.44 -2.28
C PHE A 24 -4.40 1.80 -1.58
N VAL A 25 -5.62 2.24 -1.34
CA VAL A 25 -5.92 3.47 -0.63
C VAL A 25 -6.73 3.15 0.62
N LEU A 26 -6.30 3.70 1.76
CA LEU A 26 -7.09 3.78 2.97
C LEU A 26 -7.80 5.14 3.00
N GLU A 27 -9.12 5.12 3.16
CA GLU A 27 -9.96 6.30 3.38
C GLU A 27 -10.47 6.31 4.81
N THR A 28 -10.18 7.37 5.54
CA THR A 28 -10.72 7.65 6.87
C THR A 28 -10.82 9.16 7.09
N GLY A 29 -11.87 9.64 7.78
CA GLY A 29 -12.11 11.07 7.95
C GLY A 29 -12.29 11.84 6.63
N GLY A 30 -12.54 11.15 5.51
CA GLY A 30 -12.58 11.72 4.17
C GLY A 30 -11.22 12.11 3.61
N ILE A 31 -10.13 11.57 4.16
CA ILE A 31 -8.75 11.74 3.77
C ILE A 31 -8.27 10.43 3.13
N TYR A 32 -7.32 10.52 2.19
CA TYR A 32 -6.77 9.37 1.48
C TYR A 32 -5.29 9.17 1.82
N TYR A 33 -4.95 7.94 2.15
CA TYR A 33 -3.59 7.47 2.43
C TYR A 33 -3.27 6.35 1.46
N PHE A 34 -2.25 6.54 0.62
CA PHE A 34 -1.81 5.53 -0.33
C PHE A 34 -0.80 4.59 0.30
N PHE A 35 -0.94 3.31 0.03
CA PHE A 35 0.03 2.26 0.36
C PHE A 35 0.46 1.60 -0.92
N ASP A 36 1.75 1.74 -1.23
CA ASP A 36 2.38 1.50 -2.52
C ASP A 36 1.76 2.29 -3.68
N ALA A 37 2.50 2.38 -4.76
CA ALA A 37 2.14 3.15 -5.94
C ALA A 37 2.57 2.39 -7.21
N GLY A 38 2.09 1.17 -7.36
CA GLY A 38 2.28 0.36 -8.56
C GLY A 38 1.74 1.04 -9.81
N GLU A 39 2.03 0.49 -10.97
CA GLU A 39 1.63 1.08 -12.23
C GLU A 39 0.13 1.40 -12.26
N ASN A 40 -0.21 2.50 -12.93
CA ASN A 40 -1.60 2.94 -13.13
C ASN A 40 -2.38 3.35 -11.87
N CYS A 41 -1.80 3.35 -10.66
CA CYS A 41 -2.51 3.66 -9.42
C CYS A 41 -3.24 5.00 -9.45
N SER A 42 -2.65 6.05 -10.03
CA SER A 42 -3.28 7.38 -10.14
C SER A 42 -4.48 7.39 -11.08
N HIS A 43 -4.44 6.65 -12.19
CA HIS A 43 -5.56 6.51 -13.11
C HIS A 43 -6.68 5.65 -12.49
N ALA A 44 -6.34 4.53 -11.87
CA ALA A 44 -7.29 3.68 -11.16
C ALA A 44 -8.01 4.48 -10.06
N ALA A 45 -7.28 5.27 -9.25
CA ALA A 45 -7.87 6.15 -8.26
C ALA A 45 -8.87 7.14 -8.86
N ALA A 46 -8.50 7.78 -9.99
CA ALA A 46 -9.40 8.70 -10.68
C ALA A 46 -10.67 8.02 -11.20
N MET A 47 -10.56 6.82 -11.78
CA MET A 47 -11.70 6.05 -12.28
C MET A 47 -12.63 5.58 -11.16
N LEU A 48 -12.11 5.36 -9.95
CA LEU A 48 -12.87 5.01 -8.75
C LEU A 48 -13.38 6.21 -7.96
N GLY A 49 -13.18 7.43 -8.49
CA GLY A 49 -13.68 8.67 -7.88
C GLY A 49 -12.89 9.16 -6.67
N ILE A 50 -11.68 8.65 -6.46
CA ILE A 50 -10.80 9.08 -5.37
C ILE A 50 -10.22 10.47 -5.72
N ASP A 51 -10.47 11.43 -4.84
CA ASP A 51 -10.03 12.81 -5.02
C ASP A 51 -8.57 13.00 -4.58
N LEU A 52 -7.65 13.00 -5.55
CA LEU A 52 -6.22 13.14 -5.29
C LEU A 52 -5.83 14.46 -4.60
N SER A 53 -6.71 15.49 -4.59
CA SER A 53 -6.45 16.70 -3.79
C SER A 53 -6.59 16.48 -2.28
N ARG A 54 -7.08 15.33 -1.87
CA ARG A 54 -7.28 14.91 -0.47
C ARG A 54 -6.27 13.85 0.00
N VAL A 55 -5.24 13.59 -0.80
CA VAL A 55 -4.15 12.68 -0.41
C VAL A 55 -3.30 13.35 0.66
N LYS A 56 -3.21 12.73 1.82
CA LYS A 56 -2.43 13.21 2.98
C LYS A 56 -1.02 12.64 3.01
N ALA A 57 -0.91 11.35 2.75
CA ALA A 57 0.37 10.66 2.75
C ALA A 57 0.41 9.49 1.76
N VAL A 58 1.62 9.14 1.35
CA VAL A 58 1.94 7.96 0.53
C VAL A 58 3.01 7.16 1.26
N PHE A 59 2.78 5.89 1.48
CA PHE A 59 3.70 4.97 2.16
C PHE A 59 4.14 3.90 1.16
N ILE A 60 5.44 3.77 0.96
CA ILE A 60 6.04 2.77 0.06
C ILE A 60 6.68 1.68 0.90
N SER A 61 6.27 0.43 0.68
CA SER A 61 6.79 -0.72 1.39
C SER A 61 8.25 -1.02 1.01
N HIS A 62 8.56 -0.97 -0.28
CA HIS A 62 9.91 -1.11 -0.83
C HIS A 62 9.99 -0.56 -2.27
N MET A 63 11.20 -0.44 -2.81
CA MET A 63 11.41 0.30 -4.07
C MET A 63 11.34 -0.57 -5.35
N HIS A 64 10.83 -1.80 -5.32
CA HIS A 64 10.58 -2.56 -6.55
C HIS A 64 9.59 -1.84 -7.46
N ILE A 65 9.72 -2.06 -8.77
CA ILE A 65 8.97 -1.30 -9.78
C ILE A 65 7.46 -1.54 -9.72
N ASP A 66 7.03 -2.71 -9.32
CA ASP A 66 5.62 -3.07 -9.14
C ASP A 66 4.97 -2.41 -7.91
N HIS A 67 5.78 -1.84 -7.01
CA HIS A 67 5.32 -1.02 -5.87
C HIS A 67 5.52 0.48 -6.09
N THR A 68 6.30 0.88 -7.11
CA THR A 68 6.65 2.29 -7.34
C THR A 68 6.44 2.78 -8.77
N GLY A 69 6.13 1.89 -9.72
CA GLY A 69 6.05 2.22 -11.16
C GLY A 69 5.04 3.30 -11.53
N GLY A 70 4.00 3.48 -10.72
CA GLY A 70 2.99 4.53 -10.87
C GLY A 70 3.30 5.82 -10.12
N LEU A 71 4.36 5.84 -9.29
CA LEU A 71 4.62 6.95 -8.38
C LEU A 71 4.83 8.28 -9.11
N ALA A 72 5.58 8.31 -10.21
CA ALA A 72 5.79 9.53 -10.98
C ALA A 72 4.46 10.11 -11.50
N ASN A 73 3.54 9.27 -11.99
CA ASN A 73 2.21 9.69 -12.43
C ASN A 73 1.33 10.14 -11.27
N LEU A 74 1.43 9.51 -10.11
CA LEU A 74 0.69 9.92 -8.90
C LEU A 74 1.10 11.33 -8.47
N LEU A 75 2.42 11.58 -8.33
CA LEU A 75 2.95 12.89 -8.00
C LEU A 75 2.50 13.96 -9.03
N PHE A 76 2.67 13.65 -10.32
CA PHE A 76 2.25 14.55 -11.40
C PHE A 76 0.75 14.86 -11.32
N SER A 77 -0.10 13.87 -11.07
CA SER A 77 -1.56 14.02 -11.01
C SER A 77 -2.00 14.90 -9.85
N ILE A 78 -1.45 14.68 -8.64
CA ILE A 78 -1.70 15.53 -7.46
C ILE A 78 -1.37 16.99 -7.77
N HIS A 79 -0.17 17.25 -8.31
CA HIS A 79 0.26 18.59 -8.65
C HIS A 79 -0.55 19.20 -9.80
N LYS A 80 -0.95 18.39 -10.79
CA LYS A 80 -1.76 18.85 -11.92
C LYS A 80 -3.15 19.29 -11.49
N ILE A 81 -3.76 18.58 -10.57
CA ILE A 81 -5.07 18.94 -10.00
C ILE A 81 -4.97 20.27 -9.27
N ALA A 82 -3.98 20.44 -8.41
CA ALA A 82 -3.77 21.69 -7.66
C ALA A 82 -3.55 22.89 -8.60
N ASN A 83 -2.71 22.71 -9.63
CA ASN A 83 -2.36 23.78 -10.58
C ASN A 83 -3.50 24.13 -11.54
N ARG A 84 -4.05 23.10 -12.22
CA ARG A 84 -4.99 23.32 -13.34
C ARG A 84 -6.39 23.67 -12.87
N TYR A 85 -6.83 22.98 -11.81
CA TYR A 85 -8.19 23.19 -11.30
C TYR A 85 -8.23 24.17 -10.13
N LYS A 86 -7.07 24.75 -9.74
CA LYS A 86 -6.92 25.65 -8.59
C LYS A 86 -7.58 25.07 -7.33
N LYS A 87 -7.60 23.77 -7.24
CA LYS A 87 -8.16 23.05 -6.11
C LYS A 87 -7.11 23.00 -5.02
N SER A 88 -7.33 23.73 -3.94
CA SER A 88 -6.44 23.69 -2.78
C SER A 88 -6.28 22.26 -2.30
N HIS A 89 -5.02 21.85 -2.11
CA HIS A 89 -4.76 20.58 -1.45
C HIS A 89 -5.19 20.66 0.01
N ILE A 90 -5.86 19.61 0.51
CA ILE A 90 -6.49 19.61 1.83
C ILE A 90 -5.50 19.90 2.97
N ASN A 91 -4.25 19.54 2.81
CA ASN A 91 -3.20 19.65 3.84
C ASN A 91 -2.36 20.93 3.68
N GLY A 92 -2.98 22.09 3.49
CA GLY A 92 -2.23 23.36 3.35
C GLY A 92 -1.26 23.38 2.17
N ASN A 93 -1.60 22.69 1.10
CA ASN A 93 -0.78 22.48 -0.10
C ASN A 93 0.50 21.66 0.15
N SER A 94 0.46 20.68 1.02
CA SER A 94 1.53 19.69 1.18
C SER A 94 0.97 18.30 1.41
N TYR A 95 1.77 17.27 1.10
CA TYR A 95 1.55 15.89 1.49
C TYR A 95 2.88 15.22 1.82
N ASP A 96 2.80 14.13 2.58
CA ASP A 96 3.95 13.40 3.05
C ASP A 96 4.19 12.18 2.17
N ILE A 97 5.45 11.81 1.96
CA ILE A 97 5.84 10.57 1.32
C ILE A 97 6.89 9.85 2.16
N PHE A 98 6.61 8.60 2.48
CA PHE A 98 7.45 7.73 3.28
C PHE A 98 8.05 6.66 2.38
N LEU A 99 9.38 6.57 2.33
CA LEU A 99 10.14 5.73 1.42
C LEU A 99 11.26 5.01 2.18
N PRO A 100 11.47 3.71 1.97
CA PRO A 100 12.62 3.01 2.53
C PRO A 100 13.95 3.58 2.04
N ASP A 101 13.97 4.03 0.77
CA ASP A 101 15.13 4.63 0.14
C ASP A 101 14.75 5.92 -0.60
N THR A 102 15.36 7.02 -0.20
CA THR A 102 15.07 8.35 -0.76
C THR A 102 15.91 8.69 -1.99
N GLU A 103 17.01 7.98 -2.24
CA GLU A 103 17.88 8.25 -3.40
C GLU A 103 17.19 7.96 -4.73
N PRO A 104 16.59 6.75 -4.99
CA PRO A 104 15.85 6.47 -6.21
C PRO A 104 14.67 7.42 -6.43
N PHE A 105 14.07 7.92 -5.36
CA PHE A 105 12.95 8.86 -5.45
C PHE A 105 13.32 10.20 -6.12
N GLN A 106 14.58 10.62 -6.06
CA GLN A 106 15.02 11.83 -6.77
C GLN A 106 14.86 11.67 -8.29
N ALA A 107 15.14 10.47 -8.84
CA ALA A 107 14.91 10.19 -10.26
C ALA A 107 13.41 10.20 -10.59
N VAL A 108 12.57 9.63 -9.73
CA VAL A 108 11.10 9.67 -9.88
C VAL A 108 10.60 11.11 -9.97
N LYS A 109 11.06 12.00 -9.10
CA LYS A 109 10.71 13.43 -9.13
C LYS A 109 11.18 14.13 -10.41
N GLN A 110 12.39 13.80 -10.89
CA GLN A 110 12.89 14.35 -12.16
C GLN A 110 12.00 13.98 -13.34
N VAL A 111 11.49 12.76 -13.38
CA VAL A 111 10.53 12.33 -14.41
C VAL A 111 9.19 13.01 -14.23
N ALA A 112 8.62 12.98 -13.01
CA ALA A 112 7.31 13.55 -12.69
C ALA A 112 7.23 15.05 -13.02
N PHE A 113 8.31 15.79 -12.79
CA PHE A 113 8.36 17.26 -12.90
C PHE A 113 9.31 17.75 -13.98
N TYR A 114 9.52 16.97 -15.03
CA TYR A 114 10.40 17.32 -16.12
C TYR A 114 10.10 18.73 -16.68
N GLY A 115 11.16 19.51 -16.92
CA GLY A 115 11.06 20.88 -17.44
C GLY A 115 10.64 21.92 -16.40
N GLY A 116 10.82 21.67 -15.11
CA GLY A 116 10.56 22.64 -14.03
C GLY A 116 9.08 22.96 -13.81
N ARG A 117 8.17 22.15 -14.36
CA ARG A 117 6.72 22.37 -14.28
C ARG A 117 6.08 21.92 -12.95
N SER A 118 6.87 21.59 -11.98
CA SER A 118 6.41 21.30 -10.61
C SER A 118 5.81 22.51 -9.88
N GLY A 119 5.56 23.56 -10.65
CA GLY A 119 4.98 24.85 -10.27
C GLY A 119 4.44 24.95 -8.86
N GLY A 120 5.29 24.92 -7.85
CA GLY A 120 5.16 25.47 -6.50
C GLY A 120 3.86 25.36 -5.70
N CYS A 121 2.83 24.67 -6.21
CA CYS A 121 1.51 24.69 -5.59
C CYS A 121 1.32 23.66 -4.49
N VAL A 122 2.07 22.56 -4.53
CA VAL A 122 1.99 21.49 -3.51
C VAL A 122 3.40 21.08 -3.14
N LYS A 123 3.71 21.08 -1.86
CA LYS A 123 5.00 20.66 -1.33
C LYS A 123 4.97 19.17 -1.02
N ILE A 124 6.03 18.45 -1.37
CA ILE A 124 6.28 17.07 -0.94
C ILE A 124 7.20 17.12 0.28
N ASN A 125 6.76 16.53 1.39
CA ASN A 125 7.62 16.29 2.53
C ASN A 125 8.11 14.84 2.44
N GLU A 126 9.42 14.68 2.24
CA GLU A 126 10.05 13.37 2.07
C GLU A 126 10.54 12.85 3.42
N HIS A 127 10.19 11.61 3.73
CA HIS A 127 10.58 10.94 4.96
C HIS A 127 11.18 9.58 4.63
N ARG A 128 12.29 9.24 5.27
CA ARG A 128 12.78 7.87 5.26
C ARG A 128 11.96 7.04 6.24
N VAL A 129 11.67 5.79 5.87
CA VAL A 129 11.05 4.81 6.75
C VAL A 129 12.13 4.18 7.62
N ASP A 130 11.85 4.12 8.93
CA ASP A 130 12.60 3.37 9.93
C ASP A 130 11.62 2.62 10.83
N ASP A 131 12.10 1.68 11.65
CA ASP A 131 11.22 0.94 12.58
C ASP A 131 10.56 1.86 13.62
N GLY A 132 9.31 1.57 13.91
CA GLY A 132 8.51 2.27 14.91
C GLY A 132 7.44 3.18 14.30
N LEU A 133 6.96 4.13 15.09
CA LEU A 133 5.96 5.09 14.67
C LEU A 133 6.55 6.07 13.65
N ILE A 134 6.03 6.03 12.41
CA ILE A 134 6.52 6.89 11.31
C ILE A 134 5.55 8.02 10.95
N PHE A 135 4.26 7.85 11.24
CA PHE A 135 3.24 8.85 10.93
C PHE A 135 2.11 8.82 11.96
N GLU A 136 1.60 10.00 12.32
CA GLU A 136 0.40 10.14 13.15
C GLU A 136 -0.30 11.46 12.82
N ASP A 137 -1.61 11.39 12.58
CA ASP A 137 -2.49 12.54 12.52
C ASP A 137 -3.83 12.23 13.23
N GLU A 138 -4.84 13.07 13.06
CA GLU A 138 -6.15 12.89 13.70
C GLU A 138 -6.94 11.66 13.22
N ASN A 139 -6.56 11.05 12.09
CA ASN A 139 -7.32 9.97 11.45
C ASN A 139 -6.56 8.65 11.40
N LEU A 140 -5.23 8.68 11.32
CA LEU A 140 -4.40 7.51 11.06
C LEU A 140 -3.08 7.56 11.83
N ARG A 141 -2.71 6.43 12.40
CA ARG A 141 -1.38 6.17 12.95
C ARG A 141 -0.74 5.02 12.18
N VAL A 142 0.51 5.19 11.76
CA VAL A 142 1.27 4.18 11.01
C VAL A 142 2.56 3.84 11.72
N THR A 143 2.70 2.56 12.07
CA THR A 143 3.95 1.98 12.59
C THR A 143 4.55 1.10 11.51
N ALA A 144 5.84 1.28 11.23
CA ALA A 144 6.60 0.44 10.30
C ALA A 144 7.45 -0.57 11.07
N LEU A 145 7.65 -1.73 10.48
CA LEU A 145 8.61 -2.73 10.92
C LEU A 145 9.32 -3.27 9.70
N HIS A 146 10.64 -3.30 9.73
CA HIS A 146 11.42 -3.89 8.66
C HIS A 146 11.09 -5.37 8.47
N ASN A 147 11.24 -5.84 7.25
CA ASN A 147 11.19 -7.25 6.89
C ASN A 147 12.43 -7.60 6.04
N THR A 148 12.63 -8.88 5.77
CA THR A 148 13.86 -9.37 5.13
C THR A 148 13.69 -9.62 3.63
N HIS A 149 12.61 -9.14 2.99
CA HIS A 149 12.36 -9.34 1.56
C HIS A 149 13.57 -8.94 0.69
N LEU A 150 14.12 -7.75 0.92
CA LEU A 150 15.32 -7.27 0.24
C LEU A 150 16.63 -7.60 0.98
N GLY A 151 16.54 -8.33 2.09
CA GLY A 151 17.69 -8.69 2.92
C GLY A 151 18.21 -7.54 3.77
N GLU A 152 19.23 -7.84 4.57
CA GLU A 152 19.99 -6.84 5.31
C GLU A 152 20.98 -6.14 4.39
N THR A 153 21.00 -4.83 4.44
CA THR A 153 22.03 -4.05 3.78
C THR A 153 22.80 -3.27 4.83
N GLY A 154 24.02 -3.65 5.06
CA GLY A 154 24.99 -3.14 6.01
C GLY A 154 24.79 -1.69 6.50
N GLU A 155 25.49 -0.71 5.91
CA GLU A 155 25.52 0.68 6.42
C GLU A 155 24.25 1.50 6.16
N ASN A 156 23.36 1.07 5.27
CA ASN A 156 22.20 1.86 4.81
C ASN A 156 20.85 1.48 5.47
N GLY A 157 20.82 0.53 6.39
CA GLY A 157 19.60 0.07 7.07
C GLY A 157 18.73 -0.85 6.20
N TRP A 158 17.49 -1.00 6.59
CA TRP A 158 16.51 -1.85 5.89
C TRP A 158 15.90 -1.15 4.69
N HIS A 159 15.52 -1.93 3.65
CA HIS A 159 14.96 -1.44 2.39
C HIS A 159 13.55 -1.95 2.10
N SER A 160 12.99 -2.78 2.98
CA SER A 160 11.61 -3.25 2.89
C SER A 160 10.93 -3.27 4.24
N TYR A 161 9.63 -2.89 4.26
CA TYR A 161 8.85 -2.67 5.47
C TYR A 161 7.44 -3.20 5.34
N SER A 162 6.91 -3.68 6.46
CA SER A 162 5.51 -3.96 6.69
C SER A 162 4.92 -2.88 7.61
N PHE A 163 3.60 -2.66 7.56
CA PHE A 163 2.96 -1.56 8.28
C PHE A 163 1.80 -2.02 9.15
N LEU A 164 1.72 -1.48 10.37
CA LEU A 164 0.51 -1.47 11.20
C LEU A 164 -0.18 -0.13 11.03
N LEU A 165 -1.45 -0.15 10.65
CA LEU A 165 -2.32 1.00 10.45
C LEU A 165 -3.39 0.98 11.53
N GLU A 166 -3.47 2.05 12.32
CA GLU A 166 -4.47 2.18 13.37
C GLU A 166 -5.39 3.38 13.05
N ALA A 167 -6.67 3.11 12.82
CA ALA A 167 -7.68 4.11 12.48
C ALA A 167 -9.07 3.65 12.97
N GLU A 168 -9.90 4.56 13.47
CA GLU A 168 -11.28 4.27 13.93
C GLU A 168 -11.34 3.03 14.86
N GLU A 169 -10.40 2.90 15.80
CA GLU A 169 -10.24 1.76 16.73
C GLU A 169 -9.97 0.41 16.05
N LYS A 170 -9.62 0.40 14.79
CA LYS A 170 -9.23 -0.79 14.02
C LYS A 170 -7.72 -0.88 13.89
N LYS A 171 -7.22 -2.11 13.87
CA LYS A 171 -5.83 -2.47 13.59
C LYS A 171 -5.76 -3.25 12.29
N ILE A 172 -5.09 -2.67 11.30
CA ILE A 172 -4.89 -3.24 9.98
C ILE A 172 -3.38 -3.48 9.81
N VAL A 173 -2.99 -4.68 9.45
CA VAL A 173 -1.60 -4.99 9.10
C VAL A 173 -1.50 -5.16 7.59
N PHE A 174 -0.56 -4.45 6.97
CA PHE A 174 -0.16 -4.61 5.57
C PHE A 174 1.21 -5.22 5.50
N SER A 175 1.32 -6.38 4.85
CA SER A 175 2.57 -7.13 4.79
C SER A 175 3.67 -6.43 3.98
N GLY A 176 3.33 -5.66 2.91
CA GLY A 176 4.28 -5.48 1.83
C GLY A 176 4.70 -6.84 1.29
N ASP A 177 5.86 -6.94 0.67
CA ASP A 177 6.48 -8.21 0.30
C ASP A 177 7.35 -8.69 1.46
N ILE A 178 7.24 -9.97 1.82
CA ILE A 178 7.91 -10.57 2.98
C ILE A 178 8.51 -11.93 2.63
N ARG A 179 9.52 -12.37 3.39
CA ARG A 179 10.08 -13.73 3.25
C ARG A 179 9.34 -14.76 4.05
N SER A 180 8.71 -14.35 5.15
CA SER A 180 8.01 -15.26 6.05
C SER A 180 6.85 -14.51 6.73
N PRO A 181 5.66 -15.11 6.85
CA PRO A 181 4.55 -14.52 7.59
C PRO A 181 4.89 -14.17 9.05
N GLU A 182 5.83 -14.91 9.68
CA GLU A 182 6.29 -14.68 11.06
C GLU A 182 6.96 -13.33 11.27
N GLU A 183 7.45 -12.67 10.20
CA GLU A 183 7.99 -11.31 10.27
C GLU A 183 6.94 -10.29 10.71
N LEU A 184 5.65 -10.63 10.56
CA LEU A 184 4.53 -9.78 10.97
C LEU A 184 4.14 -9.93 12.44
N ASN A 185 4.72 -10.87 13.20
CA ASN A 185 4.27 -11.21 14.56
C ASN A 185 4.16 -10.01 15.50
N LEU A 186 5.13 -9.07 15.42
CA LEU A 186 5.11 -7.87 16.25
C LEU A 186 4.02 -6.87 15.85
N LEU A 187 3.68 -6.79 14.57
CA LEU A 187 2.64 -5.88 14.06
C LEU A 187 1.23 -6.46 14.30
N VAL A 188 1.05 -7.76 14.09
CA VAL A 188 -0.24 -8.44 14.31
C VAL A 188 -0.60 -8.46 15.79
N GLY A 189 0.38 -8.73 16.66
CA GLY A 189 0.22 -8.73 18.12
C GLY A 189 -0.96 -9.60 18.58
N GLU A 190 -1.65 -9.15 19.64
CA GLU A 190 -2.81 -9.86 20.20
C GLU A 190 -4.13 -9.59 19.45
N ARG A 191 -4.19 -8.54 18.63
CA ARG A 191 -5.39 -8.12 17.91
C ARG A 191 -5.05 -7.62 16.52
N CYS A 192 -5.61 -8.26 15.51
CA CYS A 192 -5.58 -7.80 14.13
C CYS A 192 -7.01 -7.83 13.57
N ASP A 193 -7.58 -6.65 13.27
CA ASP A 193 -8.93 -6.57 12.72
C ASP A 193 -8.93 -6.89 11.22
N CYS A 194 -7.87 -6.54 10.49
CA CYS A 194 -7.69 -6.88 9.08
C CYS A 194 -6.21 -7.12 8.76
N LEU A 195 -5.90 -8.23 8.12
CA LEU A 195 -4.58 -8.55 7.58
C LEU A 195 -4.66 -8.45 6.05
N ILE A 196 -3.91 -7.52 5.46
CA ILE A 196 -3.72 -7.37 4.02
C ILE A 196 -2.39 -8.05 3.69
N MET A 197 -2.47 -9.18 2.98
CA MET A 197 -1.36 -10.11 2.82
C MET A 197 -1.03 -10.36 1.35
N GLU A 198 0.24 -10.30 1.03
CA GLU A 198 0.76 -10.66 -0.29
C GLU A 198 0.70 -12.17 -0.53
N THR A 199 0.53 -12.56 -1.78
CA THR A 199 0.54 -13.98 -2.23
C THR A 199 1.53 -14.23 -3.35
N GLY A 200 2.38 -13.27 -3.68
CA GLY A 200 3.44 -13.43 -4.68
C GLY A 200 4.49 -14.45 -4.26
N HIS A 201 4.78 -14.52 -2.96
CA HIS A 201 5.82 -15.35 -2.37
C HIS A 201 5.29 -16.50 -1.49
N HIS A 202 3.99 -16.48 -1.14
CA HIS A 202 3.40 -17.41 -0.18
C HIS A 202 2.16 -18.09 -0.74
N THR A 203 1.88 -19.31 -0.26
CA THR A 203 0.67 -20.04 -0.61
C THR A 203 -0.53 -19.56 0.20
N VAL A 204 -1.73 -19.71 -0.38
CA VAL A 204 -2.99 -19.42 0.32
C VAL A 204 -3.10 -20.21 1.63
N THR A 205 -2.60 -21.45 1.66
CA THR A 205 -2.62 -22.29 2.86
C THR A 205 -1.77 -21.70 3.99
N GLU A 206 -0.50 -21.40 3.73
CA GLU A 206 0.42 -20.82 4.73
C GLU A 206 -0.15 -19.54 5.34
N ILE A 207 -0.66 -18.65 4.49
CA ILE A 207 -1.22 -17.38 4.95
C ILE A 207 -2.49 -17.60 5.80
N CYS A 208 -3.40 -18.49 5.37
CA CYS A 208 -4.62 -18.77 6.14
C CYS A 208 -4.29 -19.41 7.50
N GLU A 209 -3.33 -20.30 7.56
CA GLU A 209 -2.86 -20.92 8.82
C GLU A 209 -2.24 -19.87 9.74
N TYR A 210 -1.38 -19.02 9.21
CA TYR A 210 -0.81 -17.91 9.94
C TYR A 210 -1.89 -16.97 10.51
N ALA A 211 -2.79 -16.48 9.66
CA ALA A 211 -3.86 -15.56 10.04
C ALA A 211 -4.78 -16.15 11.12
N LYS A 212 -5.07 -17.45 11.03
CA LYS A 212 -5.89 -18.17 12.02
C LYS A 212 -5.17 -18.30 13.36
N ASN A 213 -3.89 -18.63 13.35
CA ASN A 213 -3.08 -18.78 14.57
C ASN A 213 -2.89 -17.45 15.32
N HIS A 214 -2.98 -16.32 14.61
CA HIS A 214 -2.86 -14.97 15.15
C HIS A 214 -4.19 -14.23 15.29
N ASN A 215 -5.33 -14.93 15.19
CA ASN A 215 -6.68 -14.39 15.37
C ASN A 215 -6.99 -13.16 14.48
N ALA A 216 -6.44 -13.10 13.27
CA ALA A 216 -6.81 -12.08 12.31
C ALA A 216 -8.29 -12.22 11.93
N LYS A 217 -9.11 -11.19 12.17
CA LYS A 217 -10.57 -11.27 11.98
C LYS A 217 -10.99 -11.27 10.51
N ARG A 218 -10.26 -10.52 9.69
CA ARG A 218 -10.44 -10.39 8.25
C ARG A 218 -9.11 -10.62 7.56
N LEU A 219 -9.10 -11.38 6.47
CA LEU A 219 -7.91 -11.64 5.65
C LEU A 219 -8.18 -11.22 4.21
N LEU A 220 -7.38 -10.29 3.68
CA LEU A 220 -7.45 -9.78 2.32
C LEU A 220 -6.17 -10.12 1.59
N PHE A 221 -6.27 -10.87 0.50
CA PHE A 221 -5.12 -11.18 -0.35
C PHE A 221 -4.94 -10.12 -1.42
N THR A 222 -3.71 -9.67 -1.56
CA THR A 222 -3.24 -8.76 -2.62
C THR A 222 -1.90 -9.23 -3.15
N HIS A 223 -1.30 -8.48 -4.09
CA HIS A 223 -0.03 -8.85 -4.73
C HIS A 223 -0.08 -10.31 -5.20
N ASN A 224 -1.12 -10.59 -6.03
CA ASN A 224 -1.55 -11.94 -6.35
C ASN A 224 -0.55 -12.68 -7.23
N GLY A 225 -0.04 -13.81 -6.72
CA GLY A 225 0.95 -14.66 -7.36
C GLY A 225 0.34 -15.91 -8.03
N ARG A 226 1.20 -16.86 -8.31
CA ARG A 226 0.93 -18.02 -9.20
C ARG A 226 -0.26 -18.87 -8.81
N GLU A 227 -0.48 -19.13 -7.53
CA GLU A 227 -1.61 -19.97 -7.07
C GLU A 227 -2.95 -19.31 -7.43
N ILE A 228 -3.06 -18.01 -7.20
CA ILE A 228 -4.28 -17.26 -7.50
C ILE A 228 -4.46 -17.09 -9.01
N ILE A 229 -3.38 -16.83 -9.75
CA ILE A 229 -3.40 -16.69 -11.21
C ILE A 229 -3.84 -18.00 -11.88
N ALA A 230 -3.42 -19.14 -11.36
CA ALA A 230 -3.77 -20.43 -11.92
C ALA A 230 -5.28 -20.72 -11.84
N ASP A 231 -5.93 -20.43 -10.70
CA ASP A 231 -7.38 -20.53 -10.51
C ASP A 231 -7.82 -19.69 -9.31
N GLU A 232 -8.25 -18.46 -9.58
CA GLU A 232 -8.72 -17.53 -8.55
C GLU A 232 -9.94 -18.05 -7.78
N ASN A 233 -10.86 -18.73 -8.47
CA ASN A 233 -12.07 -19.26 -7.81
C ASN A 233 -11.71 -20.35 -6.82
N ALA A 234 -10.84 -21.28 -7.21
CA ALA A 234 -10.34 -22.32 -6.33
C ALA A 234 -9.55 -21.75 -5.15
N ALA A 235 -8.72 -20.74 -5.38
CA ALA A 235 -7.96 -20.04 -4.33
C ALA A 235 -8.89 -19.33 -3.33
N ASN A 236 -9.93 -18.64 -3.81
CA ASN A 236 -10.94 -17.99 -2.96
C ASN A 236 -11.73 -19.01 -2.13
N GLU A 237 -12.17 -20.12 -2.74
CA GLU A 237 -12.88 -21.19 -2.03
C GLU A 237 -11.99 -21.81 -0.95
N LYS A 238 -10.74 -22.13 -1.30
CA LYS A 238 -9.73 -22.64 -0.35
C LYS A 238 -9.51 -21.67 0.81
N ALA A 239 -9.35 -20.39 0.54
CA ALA A 239 -9.15 -19.37 1.57
C ALA A 239 -10.36 -19.28 2.52
N ARG A 240 -11.59 -19.33 2.00
CA ARG A 240 -12.82 -19.30 2.79
C ARG A 240 -12.98 -20.55 3.66
N LEU A 241 -12.61 -21.72 3.14
CA LEU A 241 -12.63 -22.96 3.91
C LEU A 241 -11.64 -22.97 5.07
N LEU A 242 -10.45 -22.42 4.85
CA LEU A 242 -9.37 -22.40 5.85
C LEU A 242 -9.54 -21.32 6.91
N HIS A 243 -9.93 -20.09 6.52
CA HIS A 243 -10.00 -18.95 7.43
C HIS A 243 -11.43 -18.46 7.71
N GLY A 244 -12.41 -18.76 6.85
CA GLY A 244 -13.82 -18.34 7.01
C GLY A 244 -14.10 -16.91 6.56
N ASN A 245 -13.24 -15.95 6.86
CA ASN A 245 -13.40 -14.53 6.51
C ASN A 245 -12.21 -14.00 5.67
N ALA A 246 -11.86 -14.76 4.64
CA ALA A 246 -10.82 -14.43 3.68
C ALA A 246 -11.38 -14.06 2.30
N LYS A 247 -10.66 -13.20 1.56
CA LYS A 247 -11.01 -12.79 0.20
C LYS A 247 -9.75 -12.54 -0.63
N VAL A 248 -9.71 -13.09 -1.84
CA VAL A 248 -8.78 -12.63 -2.88
C VAL A 248 -9.32 -11.33 -3.46
N CYS A 249 -8.54 -10.25 -3.36
CA CYS A 249 -8.94 -8.94 -3.85
C CYS A 249 -8.61 -8.76 -5.32
N ASN A 250 -9.47 -8.01 -5.98
CA ASN A 250 -9.32 -7.55 -7.36
C ASN A 250 -9.18 -6.03 -7.41
N ASP A 251 -8.66 -5.52 -8.52
CA ASP A 251 -8.62 -4.08 -8.77
C ASP A 251 -10.03 -3.49 -8.73
N GLY A 252 -10.19 -2.40 -7.98
CA GLY A 252 -11.49 -1.78 -7.74
C GLY A 252 -12.28 -2.34 -6.55
N ASP A 253 -11.88 -3.47 -5.98
CA ASP A 253 -12.49 -3.99 -4.76
C ASP A 253 -12.35 -3.01 -3.60
N SER A 254 -13.39 -2.94 -2.78
CA SER A 254 -13.39 -2.15 -1.56
C SER A 254 -13.86 -2.98 -0.36
N GLU A 255 -13.28 -2.69 0.79
CA GLU A 255 -13.65 -3.27 2.08
C GLU A 255 -13.91 -2.15 3.08
N VAL A 256 -15.02 -2.22 3.79
CA VAL A 256 -15.37 -1.31 4.89
C VAL A 256 -15.21 -2.05 6.20
N LEU A 257 -14.45 -1.51 7.15
CA LEU A 257 -14.10 -2.14 8.44
C LEU A 257 -14.89 -1.57 9.61
#